data_fe3b080822b48ef48edee72003c77070
#
_entry.id   fe3b080822b48ef48edee72003c77070
#
_cell.length_a   1.000
_cell.length_b   1.000
_cell.length_c   1.000
_cell.angle_alpha   90.00
_cell.angle_beta   90.00
_cell.angle_gamma   90.00
#
_symmetry.space_group_name_H-M   'P 1'
#
loop_
_entity.id
_entity.type
_entity.pdbx_description
1 polymer ?
#
loop_
_entity_poly.entity_id
_entity_poly.type
_entity_poly.pdbx_seq_one_letter_code
_entity_poly.pdbx_strand_id
1 'polypeptide(L)'
;QSHGIEVVHELPGVGENLRDHFGPLMKYTINADGVSLAEISRGWKFIREGLRYILFRKGFIAQSMGTGRVFIKTREGLESPDAMLSIIPYIPIMEDGKRRISPVRGISMFAHTQRTESTGSLHIKSANPKAEPAINYNFLDAEYDRETNTRAVRKARELMSTPPLGDIVTEELEPGSGVQTDDEILDYMRNYGQTTYHPTGTCKMGRDPMAVVDEKL
;
A
#
# COMPACT_ATOMS: atom_id res chain seq x y z
N GLN A 1 10.26 -30.35 11.36
CA GLN A 1 10.52 -31.33 12.45
C GLN A 1 9.72 -31.00 13.71
N SER A 2 9.66 -29.73 14.14
CA SER A 2 8.96 -29.32 15.38
C SER A 2 7.48 -29.66 15.45
N HIS A 3 6.82 -29.92 14.31
CA HIS A 3 5.39 -30.26 14.23
C HIS A 3 5.11 -31.72 13.86
N GLY A 4 6.14 -32.62 13.92
CA GLY A 4 5.99 -34.02 13.57
C GLY A 4 5.78 -34.32 12.08
N ILE A 5 6.05 -33.35 11.21
CA ILE A 5 6.00 -33.52 9.76
C ILE A 5 7.37 -34.04 9.27
N GLU A 6 7.34 -35.09 8.46
CA GLU A 6 8.55 -35.64 7.86
C GLU A 6 9.17 -34.61 6.88
N VAL A 7 10.48 -34.41 7.00
CA VAL A 7 11.23 -33.52 6.10
C VAL A 7 11.74 -34.35 4.93
N VAL A 8 11.18 -34.16 3.76
CA VAL A 8 11.60 -34.85 2.53
C VAL A 8 12.89 -34.24 1.95
N HIS A 9 13.00 -32.91 2.03
CA HIS A 9 14.17 -32.18 1.58
C HIS A 9 14.35 -30.92 2.43
N GLU A 10 15.58 -30.65 2.85
CA GLU A 10 15.87 -29.48 3.67
C GLU A 10 16.19 -28.28 2.79
N LEU A 11 15.36 -27.26 2.87
CA LEU A 11 15.53 -25.97 2.18
C LEU A 11 15.34 -24.85 3.21
N PRO A 12 16.45 -24.35 3.81
CA PRO A 12 16.36 -23.38 4.90
C PRO A 12 15.73 -22.03 4.50
N GLY A 13 15.75 -21.71 3.21
CA GLY A 13 15.16 -20.48 2.69
C GLY A 13 13.65 -20.47 2.53
N VAL A 14 12.96 -21.63 2.68
CA VAL A 14 11.51 -21.69 2.56
C VAL A 14 10.85 -20.91 3.70
N GLY A 15 10.05 -19.91 3.32
CA GLY A 15 9.38 -19.03 4.26
C GLY A 15 10.21 -17.83 4.72
N GLU A 16 11.50 -17.78 4.39
CA GLU A 16 12.37 -16.63 4.69
C GLU A 16 12.30 -15.57 3.61
N ASN A 17 12.90 -14.39 3.87
CA ASN A 17 12.99 -13.30 2.91
C ASN A 17 11.62 -12.77 2.44
N LEU A 18 10.60 -12.86 3.28
CA LEU A 18 9.27 -12.27 3.00
C LEU A 18 9.41 -10.76 2.83
N ARG A 19 8.93 -10.25 1.72
CA ARG A 19 8.90 -8.80 1.43
C ARG A 19 7.52 -8.39 0.95
N ASP A 20 7.11 -7.18 1.29
CA ASP A 20 5.91 -6.55 0.76
C ASP A 20 6.08 -5.03 0.77
N HIS A 21 5.32 -4.33 -0.04
CA HIS A 21 5.25 -2.88 0.02
C HIS A 21 4.45 -2.45 1.24
N PHE A 22 4.96 -1.45 1.95
CA PHE A 22 4.34 -0.91 3.15
C PHE A 22 4.46 0.61 3.19
N GLY A 23 3.39 1.28 3.61
CA GLY A 23 3.39 2.72 3.74
C GLY A 23 2.06 3.27 4.26
N PRO A 24 1.94 4.59 4.47
CA PRO A 24 0.73 5.21 4.94
C PRO A 24 -0.24 5.50 3.80
N LEU A 25 -1.53 5.43 4.11
CA LEU A 25 -2.59 5.99 3.28
C LEU A 25 -2.92 7.39 3.81
N MET A 26 -2.43 8.40 3.12
CA MET A 26 -2.70 9.80 3.41
C MET A 26 -4.08 10.19 2.89
N LYS A 27 -4.85 10.97 3.63
CA LYS A 27 -6.22 11.34 3.28
C LYS A 27 -6.38 12.85 3.24
N TYR A 28 -7.04 13.35 2.20
CA TYR A 28 -7.21 14.78 1.94
C TYR A 28 -8.65 15.10 1.60
N THR A 29 -9.20 16.16 2.17
CA THR A 29 -10.45 16.76 1.71
C THR A 29 -10.21 17.65 0.51
N ILE A 30 -11.23 17.77 -0.36
CA ILE A 30 -11.16 18.59 -1.57
C ILE A 30 -12.45 19.41 -1.76
N ASN A 31 -12.31 20.53 -2.47
CA ASN A 31 -13.44 21.42 -2.81
C ASN A 31 -13.83 21.37 -4.30
N ALA A 32 -13.32 20.40 -5.06
CA ALA A 32 -13.63 20.25 -6.48
C ALA A 32 -14.77 19.26 -6.74
N ASP A 33 -15.63 19.57 -7.71
CA ASP A 33 -16.70 18.68 -8.19
C ASP A 33 -16.19 17.68 -9.22
N GLY A 34 -16.75 16.47 -9.21
CA GLY A 34 -16.48 15.44 -10.21
C GLY A 34 -15.14 14.69 -10.02
N VAL A 35 -14.42 14.96 -8.94
CA VAL A 35 -13.13 14.33 -8.63
C VAL A 35 -13.30 13.18 -7.65
N SER A 36 -14.11 13.36 -6.60
CA SER A 36 -14.28 12.35 -5.56
C SER A 36 -15.43 11.38 -5.86
N LEU A 37 -15.16 10.09 -5.68
CA LEU A 37 -16.22 9.06 -5.76
C LEU A 37 -17.29 9.19 -4.65
N ALA A 38 -17.04 9.95 -3.59
CA ALA A 38 -18.03 10.26 -2.57
C ALA A 38 -19.33 10.84 -3.18
N GLU A 39 -19.20 11.60 -4.27
CA GLU A 39 -20.33 12.29 -4.94
C GLU A 39 -21.28 11.35 -5.67
N ILE A 40 -20.79 10.20 -6.12
CA ILE A 40 -21.52 9.27 -6.99
C ILE A 40 -21.67 7.86 -6.39
N SER A 41 -21.10 7.61 -5.21
CA SER A 41 -21.12 6.29 -4.56
C SER A 41 -22.41 5.98 -3.80
N ARG A 42 -23.39 6.91 -3.75
CA ARG A 42 -24.61 6.79 -2.94
C ARG A 42 -25.85 7.27 -3.67
N GLY A 43 -27.01 6.77 -3.22
CA GLY A 43 -28.33 7.23 -3.66
C GLY A 43 -28.56 7.05 -5.17
N TRP A 44 -29.38 7.96 -5.73
CA TRP A 44 -29.75 7.90 -7.15
C TRP A 44 -28.57 8.02 -8.12
N LYS A 45 -27.55 8.79 -7.76
CA LYS A 45 -26.34 8.93 -8.59
C LYS A 45 -25.62 7.59 -8.76
N PHE A 46 -25.56 6.76 -7.72
CA PHE A 46 -24.99 5.42 -7.79
C PHE A 46 -25.79 4.50 -8.73
N ILE A 47 -27.13 4.52 -8.63
CA ILE A 47 -28.02 3.76 -9.52
C ILE A 47 -27.81 4.17 -10.99
N ARG A 48 -27.74 5.48 -11.24
CA ARG A 48 -27.48 6.02 -12.59
C ARG A 48 -26.14 5.55 -13.14
N GLU A 49 -25.09 5.56 -12.35
CA GLU A 49 -23.77 5.05 -12.77
C GLU A 49 -23.79 3.54 -13.00
N GLY A 50 -24.55 2.77 -12.21
CA GLY A 50 -24.81 1.36 -12.45
C GLY A 50 -25.47 1.09 -13.81
N LEU A 51 -26.54 1.82 -14.11
CA LEU A 51 -27.22 1.75 -15.41
C LEU A 51 -26.29 2.14 -16.55
N ARG A 52 -25.52 3.22 -16.37
CA ARG A 52 -24.52 3.68 -17.35
C ARG A 52 -23.49 2.60 -17.66
N TYR A 53 -23.04 1.89 -16.62
CA TYR A 53 -22.12 0.78 -16.81
C TYR A 53 -22.77 -0.42 -17.54
N ILE A 54 -23.97 -0.80 -17.13
CA ILE A 54 -24.69 -1.94 -17.76
C ILE A 54 -24.94 -1.67 -19.24
N LEU A 55 -25.44 -0.48 -19.59
CA LEU A 55 -25.83 -0.12 -20.95
C LEU A 55 -24.65 0.23 -21.87
N PHE A 56 -23.64 0.91 -21.34
CA PHE A 56 -22.60 1.54 -22.14
C PHE A 56 -21.17 1.09 -21.80
N ARG A 57 -20.97 0.32 -20.72
CA ARG A 57 -19.64 -0.06 -20.18
C ARG A 57 -18.76 1.17 -19.88
N LYS A 58 -19.37 2.25 -19.44
CA LYS A 58 -18.72 3.56 -19.13
C LYS A 58 -19.04 4.00 -17.70
N GLY A 59 -18.34 5.03 -17.25
CA GLY A 59 -18.50 5.61 -15.92
C GLY A 59 -17.48 5.08 -14.91
N PHE A 60 -17.62 5.47 -13.64
CA PHE A 60 -16.63 5.14 -12.63
C PHE A 60 -16.50 3.64 -12.34
N ILE A 61 -17.59 2.86 -12.52
CA ILE A 61 -17.57 1.40 -12.33
C ILE A 61 -16.67 0.70 -13.38
N ALA A 62 -16.46 1.33 -14.53
CA ALA A 62 -15.58 0.81 -15.58
C ALA A 62 -14.11 1.13 -15.36
N GLN A 63 -13.77 1.93 -14.35
CA GLN A 63 -12.40 2.38 -14.09
C GLN A 63 -11.75 1.58 -12.98
N SER A 64 -10.42 1.47 -13.03
CA SER A 64 -9.64 0.98 -11.90
C SER A 64 -9.76 1.93 -10.71
N MET A 65 -9.79 1.38 -9.50
CA MET A 65 -9.84 2.17 -8.25
C MET A 65 -8.57 2.99 -8.02
N GLY A 66 -7.44 2.61 -8.59
CA GLY A 66 -6.19 3.37 -8.58
C GLY A 66 -6.06 4.19 -9.86
N THR A 67 -6.49 5.44 -9.84
CA THR A 67 -6.61 6.29 -11.03
C THR A 67 -5.29 6.90 -11.49
N GLY A 68 -4.33 7.09 -10.62
CA GLY A 68 -3.01 7.65 -10.96
C GLY A 68 -1.90 7.03 -10.14
N ARG A 69 -0.75 6.80 -10.78
CA ARG A 69 0.48 6.34 -10.13
C ARG A 69 1.65 7.16 -10.61
N VAL A 70 2.50 7.55 -9.67
CA VAL A 70 3.73 8.29 -9.95
C VAL A 70 4.89 7.54 -9.32
N PHE A 71 5.87 7.20 -10.13
CA PHE A 71 7.13 6.64 -9.65
C PHE A 71 8.12 7.77 -9.48
N ILE A 72 8.68 7.91 -8.29
CA ILE A 72 9.55 9.02 -7.92
C ILE A 72 10.90 8.52 -7.43
N LYS A 73 11.91 9.36 -7.60
CA LYS A 73 13.20 9.24 -6.93
C LYS A 73 13.16 10.09 -5.67
N THR A 74 13.30 9.46 -4.50
CA THR A 74 13.24 10.19 -3.21
C THR A 74 14.53 10.94 -2.90
N ARG A 75 15.62 10.66 -3.61
CA ARG A 75 16.93 11.29 -3.48
C ARG A 75 17.62 11.38 -4.85
N GLU A 76 18.61 12.25 -4.92
CA GLU A 76 19.46 12.40 -6.11
C GLU A 76 20.38 11.18 -6.31
N GLY A 77 20.88 11.00 -7.54
CA GLY A 77 21.84 9.95 -7.88
C GLY A 77 21.26 8.55 -8.06
N LEU A 78 19.97 8.31 -7.81
CA LEU A 78 19.35 7.01 -8.08
C LEU A 78 19.22 6.78 -9.59
N GLU A 79 19.53 5.58 -10.06
CA GLU A 79 19.33 5.20 -11.48
C GLU A 79 17.84 5.08 -11.82
N SER A 80 17.02 4.51 -10.90
CA SER A 80 15.59 4.28 -11.08
C SER A 80 14.76 4.83 -9.91
N PRO A 81 13.45 5.05 -10.08
CA PRO A 81 12.55 5.39 -8.98
C PRO A 81 12.61 4.36 -7.85
N ASP A 82 12.58 4.84 -6.62
CA ASP A 82 12.64 4.04 -5.40
C ASP A 82 11.35 4.10 -4.57
N ALA A 83 10.42 4.99 -4.93
CA ALA A 83 9.11 5.06 -4.29
C ALA A 83 7.98 5.24 -5.31
N MET A 84 6.77 4.88 -4.90
CA MET A 84 5.55 5.07 -5.67
C MET A 84 4.50 5.82 -4.85
N LEU A 85 3.84 6.77 -5.52
CA LEU A 85 2.67 7.48 -5.02
C LEU A 85 1.45 7.04 -5.84
N SER A 86 0.39 6.59 -5.18
CA SER A 86 -0.86 6.18 -5.85
C SER A 86 -2.00 7.05 -5.38
N ILE A 87 -2.72 7.71 -6.30
CA ILE A 87 -3.89 8.52 -5.99
C ILE A 87 -5.15 7.67 -6.13
N ILE A 88 -6.00 7.75 -5.11
CA ILE A 88 -7.30 7.09 -5.04
C ILE A 88 -8.36 8.18 -4.91
N PRO A 89 -9.41 8.22 -5.78
CA PRO A 89 -10.36 9.33 -5.83
C PRO A 89 -11.45 9.24 -4.74
N TYR A 90 -11.12 8.79 -3.56
CA TYR A 90 -12.01 8.75 -2.40
C TYR A 90 -11.22 8.59 -1.10
N ILE A 91 -11.88 8.83 0.02
CA ILE A 91 -11.38 8.53 1.36
C ILE A 91 -12.00 7.20 1.80
N PRO A 92 -11.22 6.13 2.02
CA PRO A 92 -11.73 4.89 2.61
C PRO A 92 -11.95 5.07 4.11
N ILE A 93 -13.07 4.54 4.59
CA ILE A 93 -13.40 4.41 6.02
C ILE A 93 -13.77 2.97 6.36
N MET A 94 -13.66 2.61 7.63
CA MET A 94 -14.19 1.35 8.16
C MET A 94 -15.54 1.64 8.82
N GLU A 95 -16.59 0.97 8.36
CA GLU A 95 -17.95 1.07 8.90
C GLU A 95 -18.51 -0.35 9.02
N ASP A 96 -18.91 -0.76 10.22
CA ASP A 96 -19.38 -2.12 10.53
C ASP A 96 -18.41 -3.22 10.07
N GLY A 97 -17.11 -3.01 10.25
CA GLY A 97 -16.06 -3.95 9.84
C GLY A 97 -15.86 -4.07 8.32
N LYS A 98 -16.50 -3.22 7.52
CA LYS A 98 -16.37 -3.20 6.06
C LYS A 98 -15.74 -1.91 5.57
N ARG A 99 -14.88 -2.02 4.58
CA ARG A 99 -14.31 -0.86 3.90
C ARG A 99 -15.38 -0.19 3.02
N ARG A 100 -15.61 1.09 3.25
CA ARG A 100 -16.58 1.91 2.51
C ARG A 100 -15.95 3.21 2.02
N ILE A 101 -16.63 3.89 1.10
CA ILE A 101 -16.28 5.23 0.66
C ILE A 101 -16.88 6.22 1.65
N SER A 102 -16.07 7.12 2.21
CA SER A 102 -16.51 8.24 3.05
C SER A 102 -17.55 9.09 2.31
N PRO A 103 -18.55 9.65 3.02
CA PRO A 103 -19.43 10.65 2.44
C PRO A 103 -18.74 12.00 2.19
N VAL A 104 -17.60 12.23 2.83
CA VAL A 104 -16.80 13.44 2.67
C VAL A 104 -16.10 13.42 1.34
N ARG A 105 -16.17 14.55 0.59
CA ARG A 105 -15.39 14.69 -0.64
C ARG A 105 -13.92 14.69 -0.33
N GLY A 106 -13.19 13.80 -0.98
CA GLY A 106 -11.76 13.71 -0.76
C GLY A 106 -11.10 12.72 -1.69
N ILE A 107 -9.81 12.73 -1.61
CA ILE A 107 -8.88 11.83 -2.30
C ILE A 107 -7.92 11.25 -1.27
N SER A 108 -7.33 10.13 -1.59
CA SER A 108 -6.29 9.54 -0.77
C SER A 108 -5.04 9.31 -1.60
N MET A 109 -3.88 9.38 -0.95
CA MET A 109 -2.60 9.06 -1.55
C MET A 109 -1.91 7.99 -0.74
N PHE A 110 -1.57 6.89 -1.37
CA PHE A 110 -0.74 5.85 -0.79
C PHE A 110 0.70 6.06 -1.23
N ALA A 111 1.61 6.19 -0.27
CA ALA A 111 3.02 6.40 -0.50
C ALA A 111 3.83 5.22 0.05
N HIS A 112 4.69 4.61 -0.75
CA HIS A 112 5.50 3.49 -0.28
C HIS A 112 6.80 3.30 -1.06
N THR A 113 7.76 2.64 -0.40
CA THR A 113 9.00 2.17 -1.02
C THR A 113 8.70 1.11 -2.08
N GLN A 114 9.37 1.20 -3.25
CA GLN A 114 9.22 0.23 -4.34
C GLN A 114 10.07 -1.03 -4.15
N ARG A 115 11.26 -0.88 -3.57
CA ARG A 115 12.21 -1.98 -3.39
C ARG A 115 12.54 -2.11 -1.92
N THR A 116 11.61 -2.72 -1.17
CA THR A 116 11.75 -2.94 0.27
C THR A 116 12.98 -3.79 0.58
N GLU A 117 13.80 -3.31 1.52
CA GLU A 117 14.96 -4.04 2.04
C GLU A 117 14.62 -4.81 3.32
N SER A 118 13.66 -4.34 4.11
CA SER A 118 13.15 -5.08 5.27
C SER A 118 12.65 -6.45 4.83
N THR A 119 13.06 -7.47 5.57
CA THR A 119 12.68 -8.86 5.31
C THR A 119 12.05 -9.48 6.54
N GLY A 120 11.03 -10.27 6.28
CA GLY A 120 10.32 -11.04 7.28
C GLY A 120 10.31 -12.53 6.99
N SER A 121 9.39 -13.24 7.61
CA SER A 121 9.26 -14.70 7.46
C SER A 121 7.81 -15.17 7.51
N LEU A 122 7.58 -16.36 6.96
CA LEU A 122 6.30 -17.06 6.97
C LEU A 122 6.54 -18.52 7.32
N HIS A 123 6.00 -18.96 8.46
CA HIS A 123 6.19 -20.35 8.94
C HIS A 123 4.87 -20.97 9.40
N ILE A 124 4.78 -22.29 9.30
CA ILE A 124 3.68 -23.05 9.89
C ILE A 124 3.77 -23.02 11.43
N LYS A 125 2.62 -22.94 12.09
CA LYS A 125 2.50 -23.00 13.56
C LYS A 125 2.07 -24.37 14.09
N SER A 126 1.64 -25.26 13.21
CA SER A 126 1.08 -26.54 13.59
C SER A 126 1.05 -27.51 12.38
N ALA A 127 0.89 -28.80 12.66
CA ALA A 127 0.63 -29.82 11.64
C ALA A 127 -0.77 -29.73 11.01
N ASN A 128 -1.69 -28.96 11.59
CA ASN A 128 -3.03 -28.76 11.03
C ASN A 128 -2.96 -27.83 9.81
N PRO A 129 -3.28 -28.32 8.58
CA PRO A 129 -3.18 -27.52 7.35
C PRO A 129 -4.20 -26.36 7.28
N LYS A 130 -5.18 -26.32 8.18
CA LYS A 130 -6.16 -25.23 8.31
C LYS A 130 -5.74 -24.16 9.30
N ALA A 131 -4.66 -24.36 10.05
CA ALA A 131 -4.14 -23.34 10.95
C ALA A 131 -3.46 -22.23 10.14
N GLU A 132 -3.77 -20.99 10.51
CA GLU A 132 -3.09 -19.85 9.90
C GLU A 132 -1.59 -19.88 10.19
N PRO A 133 -0.72 -19.56 9.20
CA PRO A 133 0.70 -19.50 9.42
C PRO A 133 1.11 -18.36 10.35
N ALA A 134 2.31 -18.43 10.91
CA ALA A 134 2.97 -17.28 11.52
C ALA A 134 3.54 -16.42 10.40
N ILE A 135 3.03 -15.20 10.25
CA ILE A 135 3.52 -14.23 9.27
C ILE A 135 4.13 -13.06 10.04
N ASN A 136 5.39 -12.80 9.81
CA ASN A 136 6.10 -11.63 10.32
C ASN A 136 6.67 -10.85 9.14
N TYR A 137 6.12 -9.70 8.82
CA TYR A 137 6.62 -8.86 7.72
C TYR A 137 7.87 -8.07 8.10
N ASN A 138 8.05 -7.76 9.38
CA ASN A 138 9.17 -6.98 9.88
C ASN A 138 9.32 -5.61 9.18
N PHE A 139 8.20 -4.96 8.87
CA PHE A 139 8.18 -3.66 8.17
C PHE A 139 8.99 -2.59 8.91
N LEU A 140 9.65 -1.72 8.13
CA LEU A 140 10.47 -0.61 8.62
C LEU A 140 11.71 -1.03 9.45
N ASP A 141 12.15 -2.27 9.36
CA ASP A 141 13.37 -2.74 10.02
C ASP A 141 14.62 -2.14 9.37
N ALA A 142 14.70 -2.17 8.05
CA ALA A 142 15.79 -1.58 7.29
C ALA A 142 15.75 -0.05 7.33
N GLU A 143 16.92 0.59 7.52
CA GLU A 143 17.05 2.04 7.50
C GLU A 143 16.63 2.63 6.16
N TYR A 144 17.00 1.97 5.07
CA TYR A 144 16.60 2.35 3.71
C TYR A 144 15.08 2.51 3.57
N ASP A 145 14.30 1.59 4.12
CA ASP A 145 12.84 1.63 4.04
C ASP A 145 12.27 2.77 4.89
N ARG A 146 12.83 3.01 6.08
CA ARG A 146 12.43 4.14 6.93
C ARG A 146 12.66 5.47 6.22
N GLU A 147 13.87 5.69 5.72
CA GLU A 147 14.22 6.92 5.02
C GLU A 147 13.42 7.12 3.72
N THR A 148 13.30 6.08 2.89
CA THR A 148 12.58 6.17 1.62
C THR A 148 11.11 6.46 1.85
N ASN A 149 10.48 5.81 2.83
CA ASN A 149 9.07 6.04 3.16
C ASN A 149 8.82 7.44 3.72
N THR A 150 9.66 7.95 4.63
CA THR A 150 9.51 9.33 5.15
C THR A 150 9.66 10.36 4.04
N ARG A 151 10.63 10.19 3.14
CA ARG A 151 10.81 11.05 1.96
C ARG A 151 9.64 10.94 0.99
N ALA A 152 9.07 9.73 0.79
CA ALA A 152 7.90 9.53 -0.05
C ALA A 152 6.67 10.28 0.49
N VAL A 153 6.45 10.28 1.81
CA VAL A 153 5.40 11.06 2.47
C VAL A 153 5.59 12.56 2.22
N ARG A 154 6.82 13.08 2.36
CA ARG A 154 7.13 14.49 2.09
C ARG A 154 6.88 14.86 0.63
N LYS A 155 7.27 13.98 -0.31
CA LYS A 155 7.00 14.16 -1.74
C LYS A 155 5.51 14.07 -2.08
N ALA A 156 4.76 13.22 -1.38
CA ALA A 156 3.31 13.18 -1.50
C ALA A 156 2.67 14.51 -1.08
N ARG A 157 3.09 15.10 0.05
CA ARG A 157 2.65 16.43 0.51
C ARG A 157 3.01 17.55 -0.47
N GLU A 158 4.23 17.52 -1.00
CA GLU A 158 4.67 18.46 -2.04
C GLU A 158 3.75 18.39 -3.26
N LEU A 159 3.46 17.17 -3.75
CA LEU A 159 2.56 16.97 -4.89
C LEU A 159 1.14 17.47 -4.58
N MET A 160 0.61 17.17 -3.39
CA MET A 160 -0.74 17.54 -2.97
C MET A 160 -0.89 19.05 -2.72
N SER A 161 0.19 19.78 -2.49
CA SER A 161 0.20 21.24 -2.33
C SER A 161 0.51 22.00 -3.63
N THR A 162 0.87 21.28 -4.71
CA THR A 162 1.27 21.89 -6.00
C THR A 162 0.06 21.95 -6.96
N PRO A 163 -0.18 23.08 -7.67
CA PRO A 163 -1.22 23.15 -8.69
C PRO A 163 -1.04 22.09 -9.80
N PRO A 164 -2.13 21.52 -10.33
CA PRO A 164 -3.54 21.87 -10.01
C PRO A 164 -4.12 21.15 -8.78
N LEU A 165 -3.43 20.20 -8.15
CA LEU A 165 -3.93 19.49 -6.97
C LEU A 165 -4.06 20.41 -5.77
N GLY A 166 -3.05 21.25 -5.54
CA GLY A 166 -3.04 22.21 -4.44
C GLY A 166 -4.17 23.25 -4.50
N ASP A 167 -4.72 23.51 -5.69
CA ASP A 167 -5.85 24.42 -5.86
C ASP A 167 -7.18 23.83 -5.34
N ILE A 168 -7.27 22.52 -5.25
CA ILE A 168 -8.51 21.83 -4.86
C ILE A 168 -8.43 21.16 -3.47
N VAL A 169 -7.22 20.87 -2.98
CA VAL A 169 -7.02 20.29 -1.65
C VAL A 169 -7.30 21.33 -0.58
N THR A 170 -8.11 21.00 0.42
CA THR A 170 -8.49 21.91 1.50
C THR A 170 -7.83 21.55 2.83
N GLU A 171 -7.61 20.27 3.10
CA GLU A 171 -7.04 19.82 4.37
C GLU A 171 -6.42 18.43 4.22
N GLU A 172 -5.31 18.19 4.90
CA GLU A 172 -4.76 16.86 5.14
C GLU A 172 -5.37 16.30 6.43
N LEU A 173 -6.26 15.30 6.30
CA LEU A 173 -6.91 14.66 7.44
C LEU A 173 -5.99 13.63 8.13
N GLU A 174 -5.25 12.88 7.34
CA GLU A 174 -4.33 11.84 7.80
C GLU A 174 -3.06 11.85 6.95
N PRO A 175 -1.88 11.82 7.58
CA PRO A 175 -1.62 11.83 9.02
C PRO A 175 -1.98 13.13 9.71
N GLY A 176 -2.25 14.22 8.98
CA GLY A 176 -2.59 15.53 9.50
C GLY A 176 -1.37 16.41 9.80
N SER A 177 -1.63 17.70 10.02
CA SER A 177 -0.60 18.73 10.20
C SER A 177 0.27 18.57 11.46
N GLY A 178 -0.16 17.74 12.42
CA GLY A 178 0.61 17.45 13.64
C GLY A 178 1.77 16.48 13.44
N VAL A 179 1.82 15.75 12.32
CA VAL A 179 2.86 14.76 12.00
C VAL A 179 3.85 15.36 11.01
N GLN A 180 5.01 15.86 11.49
CA GLN A 180 5.96 16.62 10.68
C GLN A 180 7.37 16.03 10.65
N THR A 181 7.88 15.55 11.76
CA THR A 181 9.23 14.98 11.88
C THR A 181 9.26 13.56 11.29
N ASP A 182 10.47 13.06 10.98
CA ASP A 182 10.64 11.69 10.52
C ASP A 182 10.17 10.67 11.55
N ASP A 183 10.44 10.91 12.84
CA ASP A 183 10.00 10.04 13.92
C ASP A 183 8.47 10.00 14.03
N GLU A 184 7.80 11.14 13.95
CA GLU A 184 6.32 11.21 13.95
C GLU A 184 5.71 10.50 12.73
N ILE A 185 6.32 10.65 11.54
CA ILE A 185 5.90 9.95 10.33
C ILE A 185 6.09 8.44 10.49
N LEU A 186 7.22 8.00 11.04
CA LEU A 186 7.49 6.58 11.29
C LEU A 186 6.53 6.00 12.34
N ASP A 187 6.24 6.75 13.41
CA ASP A 187 5.26 6.34 14.42
C ASP A 187 3.84 6.26 13.85
N TYR A 188 3.46 7.23 13.01
CA TYR A 188 2.20 7.14 12.28
C TYR A 188 2.15 5.88 11.40
N MET A 189 3.22 5.57 10.66
CA MET A 189 3.28 4.37 9.83
C MET A 189 3.21 3.08 10.66
N ARG A 190 3.88 3.00 11.82
CA ARG A 190 3.81 1.82 12.70
C ARG A 190 2.39 1.53 13.17
N ASN A 191 1.60 2.57 13.41
CA ASN A 191 0.24 2.44 13.94
C ASN A 191 -0.84 2.33 12.84
N TYR A 192 -0.64 2.97 11.69
CA TYR A 192 -1.67 3.14 10.65
C TYR A 192 -1.20 2.77 9.24
N GLY A 193 0.05 2.34 9.09
CA GLY A 193 0.58 1.87 7.81
C GLY A 193 -0.14 0.63 7.33
N GLN A 194 -0.13 0.43 6.02
CA GLN A 194 -0.80 -0.68 5.35
C GLN A 194 0.15 -1.37 4.38
N THR A 195 -0.06 -2.67 4.21
CA THR A 195 0.53 -3.43 3.11
C THR A 195 -0.25 -3.19 1.82
N THR A 196 0.37 -3.40 0.67
CA THR A 196 -0.30 -3.40 -0.63
C THR A 196 -0.81 -4.78 -1.03
N TYR A 197 -0.59 -5.80 -0.20
CA TYR A 197 -0.93 -7.20 -0.50
C TYR A 197 -0.19 -7.75 -1.72
N HIS A 198 1.09 -7.39 -1.86
CA HIS A 198 2.01 -7.87 -2.89
C HIS A 198 3.17 -8.69 -2.30
N PRO A 199 2.91 -9.65 -1.38
CA PRO A 199 3.98 -10.41 -0.74
C PRO A 199 4.80 -11.20 -1.75
N THR A 200 6.11 -11.24 -1.51
CA THR A 200 7.06 -11.97 -2.35
C THR A 200 8.25 -12.46 -1.53
N GLY A 201 9.09 -13.27 -2.14
CA GLY A 201 10.43 -13.61 -1.63
C GLY A 201 10.54 -14.89 -0.81
N THR A 202 9.43 -15.50 -0.35
CA THR A 202 9.45 -16.68 0.53
C THR A 202 9.86 -17.99 -0.15
N CYS A 203 10.03 -17.99 -1.48
CA CYS A 203 10.64 -19.07 -2.25
C CYS A 203 11.67 -18.45 -3.19
N LYS A 204 12.72 -17.84 -2.58
CA LYS A 204 13.72 -17.06 -3.30
C LYS A 204 14.44 -17.86 -4.36
N MET A 205 14.51 -17.31 -5.57
CA MET A 205 15.35 -17.81 -6.66
C MET A 205 16.80 -17.43 -6.42
N GLY A 206 17.73 -18.32 -6.77
CA GLY A 206 19.15 -18.02 -6.68
C GLY A 206 20.04 -19.26 -6.66
N ARG A 207 21.33 -19.02 -6.33
CA ARG A 207 22.35 -20.06 -6.19
C ARG A 207 22.99 -20.09 -4.80
N ASP A 208 22.58 -19.20 -3.94
CA ASP A 208 23.05 -19.13 -2.56
C ASP A 208 22.34 -20.15 -1.66
N PRO A 209 22.87 -20.48 -0.47
CA PRO A 209 22.28 -21.49 0.42
C PRO A 209 20.85 -21.24 0.87
N MET A 210 20.36 -20.00 0.74
CA MET A 210 18.98 -19.62 1.07
C MET A 210 18.08 -19.61 -0.15
N ALA A 211 18.56 -20.01 -1.34
CA ALA A 211 17.71 -20.17 -2.51
C ALA A 211 16.82 -21.41 -2.35
N VAL A 212 15.56 -21.29 -2.74
CA VAL A 212 14.56 -22.36 -2.71
C VAL A 212 14.39 -22.98 -4.10
N VAL A 213 14.54 -22.16 -5.13
CA VAL A 213 14.49 -22.57 -6.53
C VAL A 213 15.72 -22.01 -7.26
N ASP A 214 16.13 -22.68 -8.35
CA ASP A 214 17.20 -22.21 -9.21
C ASP A 214 16.70 -21.13 -10.20
N GLU A 215 17.54 -20.76 -11.16
CA GLU A 215 17.23 -19.71 -12.15
C GLU A 215 16.18 -20.11 -13.21
N LYS A 216 15.69 -21.35 -13.15
CA LYS A 216 14.66 -21.90 -14.06
C LYS A 216 13.33 -22.18 -13.36
N LEU A 217 13.26 -21.96 -12.03
CA LEU A 217 12.13 -22.32 -11.16
C LEU A 217 12.04 -23.86 -11.02
#